data_f4e576784d1c0a6c8f261a733b24f736
#
_entry.id   f4e576784d1c0a6c8f261a733b24f736
#
_cell.length_a   1.000
_cell.length_b   1.000
_cell.length_c   1.000
_cell.angle_alpha   90.00
_cell.angle_beta   90.00
_cell.angle_gamma   90.00
#
_symmetry.space_group_name_H-M   'P 1'
#
loop_
_entity.id
_entity.type
_entity.pdbx_description
1 polymer ?
#
loop_
_entity_poly.entity_id
_entity_poly.type
_entity_poly.pdbx_seq_one_letter_code
_entity_poly.pdbx_strand_id
1 'polypeptide(L)'
;MIRKLSIATIAIIMVLVVSGTSYIYTAPYAGNAGLSRMPGVRIGGTPTAAPEDFSSLNNAGTNLIMKLDGFPPFVVYLAYVGTPEGVITATRPDGGYWPQRVREGRNEGWLRIGDETFAMRATEILDDARLPMLELWSPRAARSARAIAQAAGENVVPARDRPIGGSESRLLPEVFLWTPR
;
A
#
# COMPACT_ATOMS: atom_id res chain seq x y z
N MET A 1 -28.46 39.54 14.92
CA MET A 1 -27.30 39.31 13.99
C MET A 1 -26.60 37.99 14.25
N ILE A 2 -26.29 37.64 15.49
CA ILE A 2 -25.55 36.39 15.89
C ILE A 2 -26.24 35.09 15.38
N ARG A 3 -27.60 35.05 15.42
CA ARG A 3 -28.35 33.85 15.00
C ARG A 3 -28.28 33.56 13.47
N LYS A 4 -28.18 34.60 12.66
CA LYS A 4 -28.02 34.45 11.18
C LYS A 4 -26.57 34.04 10.83
N LEU A 5 -25.61 34.53 11.56
CA LEU A 5 -24.19 34.13 11.39
C LEU A 5 -24.00 32.66 11.73
N SER A 6 -24.68 32.18 12.79
CA SER A 6 -24.63 30.75 13.19
C SER A 6 -25.21 29.82 12.15
N ILE A 7 -26.32 30.18 11.50
CA ILE A 7 -26.95 29.36 10.45
C ILE A 7 -26.05 29.30 9.22
N ALA A 8 -25.49 30.42 8.80
CA ALA A 8 -24.55 30.45 7.66
C ALA A 8 -23.29 29.60 7.95
N THR A 9 -22.75 29.70 9.15
CA THR A 9 -21.60 28.90 9.56
C THR A 9 -21.91 27.40 9.54
N ILE A 10 -23.04 26.98 10.06
CA ILE A 10 -23.50 25.58 10.03
C ILE A 10 -23.68 25.09 8.59
N ALA A 11 -24.28 25.90 7.71
CA ALA A 11 -24.46 25.55 6.31
C ALA A 11 -23.11 25.35 5.59
N ILE A 12 -22.15 26.24 5.84
CA ILE A 12 -20.79 26.10 5.26
C ILE A 12 -20.11 24.83 5.76
N ILE A 13 -20.17 24.54 7.04
CA ILE A 13 -19.59 23.32 7.62
C ILE A 13 -20.24 22.08 6.99
N MET A 14 -21.57 22.06 6.84
CA MET A 14 -22.27 20.94 6.20
C MET A 14 -21.85 20.76 4.75
N VAL A 15 -21.71 21.82 3.98
CA VAL A 15 -21.24 21.76 2.59
C VAL A 15 -19.83 21.20 2.53
N LEU A 16 -18.91 21.64 3.41
CA LEU A 16 -17.54 21.13 3.46
C LEU A 16 -17.50 19.66 3.84
N VAL A 17 -18.29 19.22 4.83
CA VAL A 17 -18.37 17.82 5.23
C VAL A 17 -18.91 16.94 4.10
N VAL A 18 -20.02 17.35 3.47
CA VAL A 18 -20.64 16.60 2.36
C VAL A 18 -19.68 16.54 1.17
N SER A 19 -19.06 17.66 0.78
CA SER A 19 -18.10 17.71 -0.33
C SER A 19 -16.85 16.88 -0.04
N GLY A 20 -16.29 16.98 1.17
CA GLY A 20 -15.13 16.20 1.59
C GLY A 20 -15.44 14.71 1.62
N THR A 21 -16.59 14.32 2.17
CA THR A 21 -17.04 12.92 2.19
C THR A 21 -17.26 12.40 0.77
N SER A 22 -17.97 13.16 -0.06
CA SER A 22 -18.19 12.81 -1.47
C SER A 22 -16.85 12.62 -2.21
N TYR A 23 -15.91 13.54 -2.01
CA TYR A 23 -14.57 13.44 -2.60
C TYR A 23 -13.87 12.15 -2.17
N ILE A 24 -13.82 11.84 -0.87
CA ILE A 24 -13.18 10.62 -0.35
C ILE A 24 -13.79 9.36 -0.97
N TYR A 25 -15.12 9.34 -1.18
CA TYR A 25 -15.81 8.17 -1.73
C TYR A 25 -15.74 8.04 -3.26
N THR A 26 -15.55 9.13 -3.99
CA THR A 26 -15.66 9.15 -5.45
C THR A 26 -14.35 9.46 -6.16
N ALA A 27 -13.42 10.16 -5.52
CA ALA A 27 -12.16 10.53 -6.14
C ALA A 27 -11.31 9.30 -6.45
N PRO A 28 -10.87 9.12 -7.70
CA PRO A 28 -9.88 8.11 -8.02
C PRO A 28 -8.54 8.49 -7.38
N TYR A 29 -7.76 7.48 -6.99
CA TYR A 29 -6.38 7.70 -6.59
C TYR A 29 -5.58 8.20 -7.79
N ALA A 30 -5.11 9.43 -7.73
CA ALA A 30 -4.43 10.10 -8.85
C ALA A 30 -2.91 10.21 -8.64
N GLY A 31 -2.26 9.27 -7.98
CA GLY A 31 -0.81 9.24 -7.80
C GLY A 31 -0.30 9.68 -6.43
N ASN A 32 0.99 10.02 -6.36
CA ASN A 32 1.75 10.17 -5.11
C ASN A 32 2.03 11.61 -4.65
N ALA A 33 1.30 12.62 -5.11
CA ALA A 33 1.57 14.01 -4.79
C ALA A 33 0.34 14.79 -4.33
N GLY A 34 0.47 15.53 -3.22
CA GLY A 34 -0.53 16.46 -2.71
C GLY A 34 -1.83 15.80 -2.25
N LEU A 35 -2.95 16.48 -2.41
CA LEU A 35 -4.30 16.00 -2.08
C LEU A 35 -4.71 14.79 -2.92
N SER A 36 -4.13 14.61 -4.09
CA SER A 36 -4.35 13.43 -4.94
C SER A 36 -3.79 12.12 -4.35
N ARG A 37 -3.03 12.20 -3.27
CA ARG A 37 -2.64 11.03 -2.44
C ARG A 37 -3.76 10.50 -1.56
N MET A 38 -4.86 11.24 -1.41
CA MET A 38 -6.04 10.72 -0.71
C MET A 38 -6.84 9.87 -1.70
N PRO A 39 -6.59 8.60 -1.73
CA PRO A 39 -7.34 7.70 -2.58
C PRO A 39 -8.73 7.60 -2.01
N GLY A 40 -9.69 7.35 -2.85
CA GLY A 40 -11.01 6.98 -2.36
C GLY A 40 -10.92 5.81 -1.37
N VAL A 41 -12.02 5.49 -0.74
CA VAL A 41 -12.15 4.35 0.18
C VAL A 41 -12.65 3.09 -0.53
N ARG A 42 -13.03 3.20 -1.79
CA ARG A 42 -13.60 2.11 -2.59
C ARG A 42 -12.50 1.44 -3.41
N ILE A 43 -12.32 0.13 -3.20
CA ILE A 43 -11.40 -0.65 -4.03
C ILE A 43 -12.03 -0.97 -5.40
N GLY A 44 -13.35 -1.18 -5.46
CA GLY A 44 -14.04 -1.59 -6.70
C GLY A 44 -13.64 -2.98 -7.16
N GLY A 45 -13.92 -3.29 -8.43
CA GLY A 45 -13.69 -4.62 -9.01
C GLY A 45 -14.77 -5.64 -8.64
N THR A 46 -14.66 -6.82 -9.23
CA THR A 46 -15.55 -7.96 -8.97
C THR A 46 -14.88 -8.88 -7.95
N PRO A 47 -15.51 -9.14 -6.79
CA PRO A 47 -14.98 -10.12 -5.84
C PRO A 47 -14.85 -11.49 -6.50
N THR A 48 -13.64 -12.03 -6.51
CA THR A 48 -13.29 -13.25 -7.20
C THR A 48 -12.52 -14.18 -6.25
N ALA A 49 -12.71 -15.47 -6.38
CA ALA A 49 -11.87 -16.45 -5.68
C ALA A 49 -10.42 -16.32 -6.16
N ALA A 50 -9.48 -16.47 -5.24
CA ALA A 50 -8.07 -16.43 -5.59
C ALA A 50 -7.73 -17.53 -6.60
N PRO A 51 -6.95 -17.23 -7.66
CA PRO A 51 -6.45 -18.25 -8.56
C PRO A 51 -5.43 -19.15 -7.85
N GLU A 52 -5.18 -20.33 -8.40
CA GLU A 52 -4.11 -21.22 -7.91
C GLU A 52 -2.71 -20.64 -8.19
N ASP A 53 -2.60 -19.81 -9.23
CA ASP A 53 -1.35 -19.15 -9.63
C ASP A 53 -1.63 -17.71 -10.06
N PHE A 54 -1.10 -16.76 -9.28
CA PHE A 54 -1.22 -15.33 -9.56
C PHE A 54 -0.31 -14.85 -10.68
N SER A 55 0.63 -15.66 -11.18
CA SER A 55 1.50 -15.29 -12.31
C SER A 55 0.71 -14.97 -13.56
N SER A 56 -0.47 -15.58 -13.73
CA SER A 56 -1.40 -15.32 -14.83
C SER A 56 -1.89 -13.86 -14.89
N LEU A 57 -1.87 -13.17 -13.75
CA LEU A 57 -2.34 -11.79 -13.62
C LEU A 57 -1.24 -10.73 -13.88
N ASN A 58 -0.01 -11.14 -14.16
CA ASN A 58 1.11 -10.20 -14.39
C ASN A 58 0.92 -9.28 -15.61
N ASN A 59 0.04 -9.66 -16.54
CA ASN A 59 -0.29 -8.87 -17.72
C ASN A 59 -1.56 -8.01 -17.55
N ALA A 60 -2.24 -8.08 -16.41
CA ALA A 60 -3.48 -7.34 -16.17
C ALA A 60 -3.26 -5.84 -15.89
N GLY A 61 -2.02 -5.40 -15.73
CA GLY A 61 -1.65 -4.00 -15.53
C GLY A 61 -0.31 -3.86 -14.81
N THR A 62 0.20 -2.64 -14.74
CA THR A 62 1.48 -2.33 -14.05
C THR A 62 1.33 -2.15 -12.55
N ASN A 63 0.13 -1.84 -12.09
CA ASN A 63 -0.18 -1.58 -10.69
C ASN A 63 -1.47 -2.31 -10.29
N LEU A 64 -1.48 -2.78 -9.06
CA LEU A 64 -2.69 -3.19 -8.37
C LEU A 64 -3.23 -2.06 -7.49
N ILE A 65 -4.48 -2.20 -7.05
CA ILE A 65 -5.08 -1.38 -6.00
C ILE A 65 -5.18 -2.24 -4.74
N MET A 66 -4.65 -1.75 -3.64
CA MET A 66 -4.69 -2.41 -2.34
C MET A 66 -5.55 -1.64 -1.36
N LYS A 67 -6.29 -2.34 -0.52
CA LYS A 67 -7.02 -1.82 0.62
C LYS A 67 -6.86 -2.75 1.82
N LEU A 68 -6.34 -2.24 2.92
CA LEU A 68 -6.33 -2.95 4.20
C LEU A 68 -7.65 -2.77 4.95
N ASP A 69 -8.02 -3.78 5.72
CA ASP A 69 -9.14 -3.73 6.64
C ASP A 69 -8.92 -2.68 7.75
N GLY A 70 -10.01 -2.08 8.20
CA GLY A 70 -10.01 -1.14 9.31
C GLY A 70 -9.78 0.32 8.89
N PHE A 71 -9.51 1.17 9.88
CA PHE A 71 -9.34 2.62 9.71
C PHE A 71 -7.86 3.02 9.74
N PRO A 72 -7.41 3.97 8.90
CA PRO A 72 -8.12 4.61 7.81
C PRO A 72 -8.36 3.67 6.61
N PRO A 73 -9.53 3.76 5.93
CA PRO A 73 -9.97 2.83 4.91
C PRO A 73 -9.41 3.16 3.51
N PHE A 74 -8.25 3.72 3.41
CA PHE A 74 -7.69 4.19 2.14
C PHE A 74 -7.25 3.06 1.23
N VAL A 75 -7.43 3.26 -0.07
CA VAL A 75 -6.84 2.43 -1.12
C VAL A 75 -5.47 2.98 -1.53
N VAL A 76 -4.57 2.13 -1.97
CA VAL A 76 -3.20 2.48 -2.37
C VAL A 76 -2.89 1.77 -3.69
N TYR A 77 -2.21 2.46 -4.62
CA TYR A 77 -1.63 1.82 -5.80
C TYR A 77 -0.24 1.28 -5.50
N LEU A 78 -0.02 0.03 -5.84
CA LEU A 78 1.27 -0.64 -5.67
C LEU A 78 1.67 -1.33 -6.98
N ALA A 79 2.95 -1.23 -7.33
CA ALA A 79 3.53 -2.14 -8.30
C ALA A 79 3.57 -3.56 -7.70
N TYR A 80 3.35 -4.57 -8.51
CA TYR A 80 3.25 -5.94 -8.07
C TYR A 80 3.87 -6.94 -9.02
N VAL A 81 4.11 -8.14 -8.52
CA VAL A 81 4.37 -9.34 -9.30
C VAL A 81 3.56 -10.49 -8.70
N GLY A 82 2.77 -11.15 -9.52
CA GLY A 82 2.10 -12.40 -9.16
C GLY A 82 3.07 -13.57 -9.26
N THR A 83 2.96 -14.49 -8.31
CA THR A 83 3.71 -15.75 -8.24
C THR A 83 2.73 -16.90 -7.96
N PRO A 84 3.16 -18.17 -8.07
CA PRO A 84 2.30 -19.28 -7.66
C PRO A 84 1.85 -19.20 -6.19
N GLU A 85 2.69 -18.67 -5.31
CA GLU A 85 2.37 -18.57 -3.87
C GLU A 85 1.47 -17.38 -3.53
N GLY A 86 1.40 -16.35 -4.40
CA GLY A 86 0.65 -15.13 -4.13
C GLY A 86 1.17 -13.91 -4.88
N VAL A 87 0.97 -12.74 -4.31
CA VAL A 87 1.33 -11.47 -4.93
C VAL A 87 2.42 -10.77 -4.12
N ILE A 88 3.54 -10.46 -4.76
CA ILE A 88 4.63 -9.70 -4.17
C ILE A 88 4.38 -8.21 -4.41
N THR A 89 4.48 -7.42 -3.35
CA THR A 89 4.55 -5.97 -3.41
C THR A 89 5.75 -5.46 -2.63
N ALA A 90 6.24 -4.29 -3.00
CA ALA A 90 7.29 -3.62 -2.26
C ALA A 90 6.96 -2.15 -2.06
N THR A 91 7.50 -1.58 -1.01
CA THR A 91 7.38 -0.16 -0.71
C THR A 91 8.75 0.46 -0.47
N ARG A 92 8.75 1.78 -0.37
CA ARG A 92 9.97 2.52 -0.06
C ARG A 92 10.47 2.16 1.35
N PRO A 93 11.76 2.30 1.60
CA PRO A 93 12.36 1.98 2.91
C PRO A 93 11.83 2.81 4.08
N ASP A 94 11.20 3.94 3.80
CA ASP A 94 10.58 4.81 4.80
C ASP A 94 9.13 4.39 5.16
N GLY A 95 8.68 3.29 4.58
CA GLY A 95 7.47 2.59 4.92
C GLY A 95 6.21 3.33 4.53
N GLY A 96 5.56 4.06 4.88
CA GLY A 96 4.22 4.58 4.73
C GLY A 96 3.29 3.97 5.78
N TYR A 97 2.05 4.39 5.79
CA TYR A 97 1.13 3.99 6.85
C TYR A 97 0.69 2.52 6.78
N TRP A 98 0.63 1.94 5.57
CA TRP A 98 0.10 0.60 5.40
C TRP A 98 1.07 -0.52 5.85
N PRO A 99 2.40 -0.45 5.63
CA PRO A 99 3.36 -1.40 6.19
C PRO A 99 3.31 -1.45 7.72
N GLN A 100 3.20 -0.28 8.35
CA GLN A 100 3.05 -0.22 9.79
C GLN A 100 1.79 -0.95 10.29
N ARG A 101 0.66 -0.80 9.60
CA ARG A 101 -0.57 -1.53 9.94
C ARG A 101 -0.42 -3.04 9.81
N VAL A 102 0.28 -3.51 8.79
CA VAL A 102 0.59 -4.94 8.62
C VAL A 102 1.40 -5.44 9.82
N ARG A 103 2.42 -4.69 10.25
CA ARG A 103 3.24 -5.02 11.43
C ARG A 103 2.46 -5.00 12.74
N GLU A 104 1.44 -4.18 12.84
CA GLU A 104 0.52 -4.12 13.98
C GLU A 104 -0.53 -5.26 13.97
N GLY A 105 -0.42 -6.22 13.05
CA GLY A 105 -1.36 -7.35 12.94
C GLY A 105 -2.64 -7.03 12.16
N ARG A 106 -2.77 -5.86 11.59
CA ARG A 106 -3.88 -5.46 10.70
C ARG A 106 -3.49 -5.72 9.26
N ASN A 107 -3.25 -6.97 8.94
CA ASN A 107 -2.63 -7.45 7.71
C ASN A 107 -3.61 -8.07 6.71
N GLU A 108 -4.89 -8.08 7.01
CA GLU A 108 -5.92 -8.54 6.09
C GLU A 108 -6.46 -7.39 5.23
N GLY A 109 -6.88 -7.72 4.00
CA GLY A 109 -7.39 -6.73 3.10
C GLY A 109 -7.76 -7.31 1.75
N TRP A 110 -7.76 -6.45 0.76
CA TRP A 110 -8.09 -6.81 -0.62
C TRP A 110 -7.06 -6.26 -1.57
N LEU A 111 -6.77 -7.04 -2.61
CA LEU A 111 -6.02 -6.62 -3.79
C LEU A 111 -6.95 -6.65 -5.01
N ARG A 112 -7.01 -5.53 -5.74
CA ARG A 112 -7.64 -5.49 -7.04
C ARG A 112 -6.57 -5.49 -8.13
N ILE A 113 -6.63 -6.48 -9.01
CA ILE A 113 -5.75 -6.62 -10.17
C ILE A 113 -6.63 -6.68 -11.41
N GLY A 114 -6.48 -5.71 -12.30
CA GLY A 114 -7.44 -5.52 -13.39
C GLY A 114 -8.85 -5.25 -12.84
N ASP A 115 -9.82 -6.07 -13.21
CA ASP A 115 -11.20 -5.95 -12.77
C ASP A 115 -11.58 -6.92 -11.64
N GLU A 116 -10.66 -7.75 -11.20
CA GLU A 116 -10.90 -8.75 -10.15
C GLU A 116 -10.35 -8.30 -8.80
N THR A 117 -11.08 -8.61 -7.73
CA THR A 117 -10.72 -8.25 -6.34
C THR A 117 -10.67 -9.49 -5.48
N PHE A 118 -9.50 -9.73 -4.89
CA PHE A 118 -9.18 -10.90 -4.10
C PHE A 118 -9.06 -10.53 -2.62
N ALA A 119 -9.61 -11.39 -1.76
CA ALA A 119 -9.41 -11.29 -0.31
C ALA A 119 -8.05 -11.88 0.04
N MET A 120 -7.17 -11.08 0.64
CA MET A 120 -5.76 -11.42 0.82
C MET A 120 -5.26 -11.08 2.22
N ARG A 121 -4.16 -11.73 2.62
CA ARG A 121 -3.42 -11.43 3.84
C ARG A 121 -1.97 -11.12 3.50
N ALA A 122 -1.46 -10.02 4.04
CA ALA A 122 -0.08 -9.59 3.87
C ALA A 122 0.83 -10.19 4.93
N THR A 123 2.03 -10.63 4.52
CA THR A 123 3.12 -11.00 5.42
C THR A 123 4.36 -10.24 5.00
N GLU A 124 5.01 -9.53 5.92
CA GLU A 124 6.29 -8.89 5.65
C GLU A 124 7.39 -9.94 5.53
N ILE A 125 8.16 -9.86 4.48
CA ILE A 125 9.33 -10.71 4.25
C ILE A 125 10.55 -10.01 4.82
N LEU A 126 11.20 -10.65 5.77
CA LEU A 126 12.34 -10.09 6.52
C LEU A 126 13.67 -10.70 6.07
N ASP A 127 14.74 -10.03 6.44
CA ASP A 127 16.10 -10.48 6.32
C ASP A 127 16.49 -10.93 4.88
N ASP A 128 17.28 -11.95 4.75
CA ASP A 128 17.77 -12.42 3.45
C ASP A 128 16.69 -12.97 2.53
N ALA A 129 15.56 -13.40 3.07
CA ALA A 129 14.41 -13.84 2.28
C ALA A 129 13.81 -12.74 1.40
N ARG A 130 14.09 -11.46 1.69
CA ARG A 130 13.66 -10.32 0.85
C ARG A 130 14.33 -10.28 -0.50
N LEU A 131 15.61 -10.64 -0.60
CA LEU A 131 16.38 -10.48 -1.83
C LEU A 131 15.79 -11.27 -3.01
N PRO A 132 15.47 -12.57 -2.88
CA PRO A 132 14.81 -13.32 -3.95
C PRO A 132 13.46 -12.73 -4.36
N MET A 133 12.64 -12.33 -3.40
CA MET A 133 11.35 -11.71 -3.68
C MET A 133 11.50 -10.35 -4.38
N LEU A 134 12.49 -9.57 -3.97
CA LEU A 134 12.80 -8.28 -4.57
C LEU A 134 13.34 -8.44 -6.00
N GLU A 135 14.06 -9.51 -6.29
CA GLU A 135 14.51 -9.85 -7.66
C GLU A 135 13.36 -10.14 -8.59
N LEU A 136 12.37 -10.90 -8.12
CA LEU A 136 11.15 -11.18 -8.86
C LEU A 136 10.37 -9.89 -9.11
N TRP A 137 10.23 -9.04 -8.09
CA TRP A 137 9.48 -7.78 -8.18
C TRP A 137 10.20 -6.74 -9.04
N SER A 138 11.50 -6.55 -8.86
CA SER A 138 12.31 -5.60 -9.61
C SER A 138 13.81 -5.93 -9.53
N PRO A 139 14.41 -6.48 -10.58
CA PRO A 139 15.84 -6.74 -10.61
C PRO A 139 16.73 -5.52 -10.35
N ARG A 140 16.25 -4.33 -10.73
CA ARG A 140 16.94 -3.07 -10.44
C ARG A 140 16.93 -2.74 -8.95
N ALA A 141 15.78 -2.88 -8.29
CA ALA A 141 15.66 -2.66 -6.85
C ALA A 141 16.52 -3.65 -6.06
N ALA A 142 16.55 -4.91 -6.47
CA ALA A 142 17.39 -5.94 -5.85
C ALA A 142 18.88 -5.62 -5.96
N ARG A 143 19.36 -5.17 -7.12
CA ARG A 143 20.77 -4.74 -7.26
C ARG A 143 21.12 -3.57 -6.34
N SER A 144 20.24 -2.57 -6.25
CA SER A 144 20.44 -1.44 -5.34
C SER A 144 20.44 -1.89 -3.88
N ALA A 145 19.56 -2.80 -3.51
CA ALA A 145 19.47 -3.37 -2.18
C ALA A 145 20.78 -4.11 -1.79
N ARG A 146 21.32 -4.96 -2.68
CA ARG A 146 22.59 -5.64 -2.44
C ARG A 146 23.75 -4.67 -2.27
N ALA A 147 23.82 -3.63 -3.11
CA ALA A 147 24.90 -2.63 -2.99
C ALA A 147 24.81 -1.87 -1.65
N ILE A 148 23.62 -1.54 -1.18
CA ILE A 148 23.41 -0.91 0.12
C ILE A 148 23.81 -1.86 1.25
N ALA A 149 23.38 -3.11 1.20
CA ALA A 149 23.72 -4.13 2.21
C ALA A 149 25.23 -4.35 2.30
N GLN A 150 25.91 -4.46 1.17
CA GLN A 150 27.37 -4.58 1.11
C GLN A 150 28.10 -3.35 1.66
N ALA A 151 27.60 -2.16 1.38
CA ALA A 151 28.22 -0.91 1.87
C ALA A 151 27.98 -0.67 3.37
N ALA A 152 26.91 -1.20 3.93
CA ALA A 152 26.56 -1.05 5.34
C ALA A 152 27.20 -2.12 6.25
N GLY A 153 27.78 -3.19 5.67
CA GLY A 153 28.22 -4.35 6.42
C GLY A 153 27.07 -5.09 7.12
N GLU A 154 27.39 -5.90 8.14
CA GLU A 154 26.38 -6.68 8.88
C GLU A 154 25.41 -5.84 9.74
N ASN A 155 25.59 -4.51 9.75
CA ASN A 155 24.79 -3.60 10.60
C ASN A 155 23.56 -3.00 9.92
N VAL A 156 22.97 -3.66 8.93
CA VAL A 156 21.70 -3.20 8.34
C VAL A 156 20.57 -3.47 9.33
N VAL A 157 20.16 -2.41 10.05
CA VAL A 157 19.02 -2.49 10.97
C VAL A 157 17.74 -2.76 10.18
N PRO A 158 16.95 -3.79 10.52
CA PRO A 158 15.66 -4.05 9.88
C PRO A 158 14.76 -2.83 9.90
N ALA A 159 13.98 -2.62 8.84
CA ALA A 159 13.10 -1.45 8.72
C ALA A 159 12.14 -1.28 9.91
N ARG A 160 11.69 -2.38 10.51
CA ARG A 160 10.77 -2.41 11.67
C ARG A 160 11.31 -1.74 12.94
N ASP A 161 12.63 -1.68 13.11
CA ASP A 161 13.26 -1.20 14.33
C ASP A 161 13.65 0.28 14.25
N ARG A 162 13.14 1.00 13.26
CA ARG A 162 13.46 2.41 13.03
C ARG A 162 12.38 3.35 13.46
N PRO A 163 12.75 4.46 14.09
CA PRO A 163 11.81 5.54 14.35
C PRO A 163 11.31 6.14 13.02
N ILE A 164 10.02 6.39 12.92
CA ILE A 164 9.38 7.08 11.80
C ILE A 164 10.02 8.47 11.67
N GLY A 165 10.61 8.77 10.51
CA GLY A 165 11.11 10.11 10.18
C GLY A 165 12.63 10.35 10.34
N GLY A 166 13.44 9.31 10.52
CA GLY A 166 14.90 9.44 10.51
C GLY A 166 15.48 9.68 9.11
N SER A 167 16.49 10.54 9.00
CA SER A 167 17.16 10.91 7.73
C SER A 167 18.01 9.79 7.09
N GLU A 168 18.03 8.61 7.65
CA GLU A 168 18.79 7.45 7.14
C GLU A 168 18.02 6.64 6.11
N SER A 169 17.42 7.32 5.16
CA SER A 169 16.54 6.77 4.11
C SER A 169 17.24 5.94 3.02
N ARG A 170 18.43 5.42 3.28
CA ARG A 170 19.17 4.57 2.31
C ARG A 170 18.93 3.08 2.49
N LEU A 171 17.72 2.73 2.84
CA LEU A 171 17.41 1.42 3.36
C LEU A 171 16.72 0.57 2.32
N LEU A 172 16.85 -0.74 2.50
CA LEU A 172 16.30 -1.75 1.61
C LEU A 172 14.77 -1.59 1.50
N PRO A 173 14.19 -1.71 0.29
CA PRO A 173 12.75 -1.77 0.13
C PRO A 173 12.13 -2.80 1.07
N GLU A 174 11.00 -2.47 1.64
CA GLU A 174 10.18 -3.39 2.42
C GLU A 174 9.36 -4.24 1.46
N VAL A 175 9.37 -5.55 1.65
CA VAL A 175 8.73 -6.52 0.75
C VAL A 175 7.64 -7.25 1.50
N PHE A 176 6.50 -7.43 0.84
CA PHE A 176 5.34 -8.12 1.38
C PHE A 176 4.85 -9.17 0.40
N LEU A 177 4.59 -10.37 0.91
CA LEU A 177 3.88 -11.42 0.21
C LEU A 177 2.41 -11.41 0.64
N TRP A 178 1.52 -11.36 -0.32
CA TRP A 178 0.08 -11.44 -0.13
C TRP A 178 -0.40 -12.82 -0.54
N THR A 179 -1.02 -13.53 0.38
CA THR A 179 -1.61 -14.85 0.16
C THR A 179 -3.13 -14.80 0.33
N PRO A 180 -3.89 -15.69 -0.32
CA PRO A 180 -5.32 -15.81 -0.11
C PRO A 180 -5.70 -16.03 1.37
N ARG A 181 -6.85 -15.47 1.78
CA ARG A 181 -7.39 -15.68 3.13
C ARG A 181 -8.70 -16.48 3.12
#